data_6832823e7b594be430e53a0116a22a30
#
_entry.id   6832823e7b594be430e53a0116a22a30
#
_cell.length_a   1.000
_cell.length_b   1.000
_cell.length_c   1.000
_cell.angle_alpha   90.00
_cell.angle_beta   90.00
_cell.angle_gamma   90.00
#
_symmetry.space_group_name_H-M   'P 1'
#
loop_
_entity.id
_entity.type
_entity.pdbx_description
1 polymer ?
#
loop_
_entity_poly.entity_id
_entity_poly.type
_entity_poly.pdbx_seq_one_letter_code
_entity_poly.pdbx_strand_id
1 'polypeptide(L)'
;DYSRFNHSRPLPEYSDMLYQWLADELPQTNTLVDGILNENISSSGTNNIMGIKSIDVIPNATSILYKSEGKKQAVISFINHLLTLEDHGTVYVWIDDDVYSIFDNKEILNSIQELLLRLIDYGYTICQISPSPVNTTQFFEEFFYWVPAYITGRVKSYYYPRMRDNLFSKISIIYPPHVAVYSDCLSTVSDNSFTVMTTEPAVVSIKENEFKTFLSYCRPTMNIYESAEDVSECFHRILNTH
;
A
#
# COMPACT_ATOMS: atom_id res chain seq x y z
N ASP A 1 -19.18 -15.97 -24.74
CA ASP A 1 -19.34 -14.84 -25.64
C ASP A 1 -18.66 -13.61 -25.03
N TYR A 2 -17.31 -13.57 -25.14
CA TYR A 2 -16.44 -12.53 -24.54
C TYR A 2 -16.25 -11.31 -25.45
N SER A 3 -17.05 -11.15 -26.48
CA SER A 3 -16.86 -10.12 -27.51
C SER A 3 -17.52 -8.76 -27.23
N ARG A 4 -18.03 -8.50 -26.01
CA ARG A 4 -18.75 -7.27 -25.66
C ARG A 4 -18.06 -6.34 -24.65
N PHE A 5 -16.78 -6.52 -24.38
CA PHE A 5 -16.05 -5.42 -23.75
C PHE A 5 -15.59 -4.44 -24.84
N ASN A 6 -16.52 -3.57 -25.22
CA ASN A 6 -16.21 -2.36 -25.95
C ASN A 6 -15.11 -1.63 -25.16
N HIS A 7 -13.95 -1.47 -25.79
CA HIS A 7 -12.97 -0.48 -25.40
C HIS A 7 -13.58 0.91 -25.54
N SER A 8 -14.35 1.34 -24.55
CA SER A 8 -14.71 2.75 -24.44
C SER A 8 -13.39 3.50 -24.25
N ARG A 9 -12.99 4.27 -25.25
CA ARG A 9 -11.92 5.26 -25.12
C ARG A 9 -12.19 6.07 -23.86
N PRO A 10 -11.18 6.37 -23.02
CA PRO A 10 -11.37 7.35 -21.96
C PRO A 10 -11.95 8.61 -22.63
N LEU A 11 -13.07 9.10 -22.11
CA LEU A 11 -13.69 10.31 -22.60
C LEU A 11 -12.62 11.42 -22.55
N PRO A 12 -12.49 12.25 -23.60
CA PRO A 12 -11.50 13.35 -23.64
C PRO A 12 -11.54 14.24 -22.39
N GLU A 13 -12.74 14.42 -21.83
CA GLU A 13 -12.97 15.16 -20.59
C GLU A 13 -12.18 14.66 -19.37
N TYR A 14 -11.91 13.36 -19.29
CA TYR A 14 -11.12 12.80 -18.18
C TYR A 14 -9.62 13.06 -18.32
N SER A 15 -9.10 13.05 -19.55
CA SER A 15 -7.70 13.38 -19.76
C SER A 15 -7.44 14.86 -19.46
N ASP A 16 -8.35 15.74 -19.86
CA ASP A 16 -8.22 17.18 -19.60
C ASP A 16 -8.37 17.50 -18.11
N MET A 17 -9.28 16.83 -17.40
CA MET A 17 -9.39 16.93 -15.95
C MET A 17 -8.14 16.44 -15.24
N LEU A 18 -7.54 15.34 -15.69
CA LEU A 18 -6.30 14.81 -15.14
C LEU A 18 -5.13 15.77 -15.37
N TYR A 19 -5.00 16.32 -16.57
CA TYR A 19 -3.98 17.31 -16.89
C TYR A 19 -4.15 18.60 -16.09
N GLN A 20 -5.37 19.07 -15.91
CA GLN A 20 -5.67 20.29 -15.16
C GLN A 20 -5.38 20.08 -13.67
N TRP A 21 -5.78 18.94 -13.12
CA TRP A 21 -5.47 18.56 -11.74
C TRP A 21 -3.95 18.42 -11.52
N LEU A 22 -3.23 17.71 -12.41
CA LEU A 22 -1.77 17.61 -12.35
C LEU A 22 -1.09 18.98 -12.42
N ALA A 23 -1.61 19.91 -13.20
CA ALA A 23 -1.06 21.25 -13.30
C ALA A 23 -1.33 22.11 -12.06
N ASP A 24 -2.48 21.92 -11.42
CA ASP A 24 -2.90 22.70 -10.26
C ASP A 24 -2.32 22.14 -8.94
N GLU A 25 -2.20 20.82 -8.81
CA GLU A 25 -1.78 20.13 -7.56
C GLU A 25 -0.26 19.82 -7.48
N LEU A 26 0.40 19.58 -8.62
CA LEU A 26 1.85 19.29 -8.62
C LEU A 26 2.71 20.41 -7.96
N PRO A 27 2.41 21.70 -8.12
CA PRO A 27 3.14 22.76 -7.38
C PRO A 27 2.89 22.71 -5.87
N GLN A 28 1.69 22.25 -5.45
CA GLN A 28 1.33 22.14 -4.04
C GLN A 28 1.92 20.86 -3.40
N THR A 29 2.04 19.77 -4.15
CA THR A 29 2.71 18.55 -3.67
C THR A 29 4.18 18.77 -3.43
N ASN A 30 4.86 19.57 -4.22
CA ASN A 30 6.25 19.95 -3.94
C ASN A 30 6.38 20.76 -2.65
N THR A 31 5.44 21.67 -2.35
CA THR A 31 5.41 22.39 -1.06
C THR A 31 5.02 21.50 0.11
N LEU A 32 4.20 20.46 -0.10
CA LEU A 32 3.89 19.45 0.92
C LEU A 32 5.09 18.56 1.21
N VAL A 33 5.78 18.08 0.19
CA VAL A 33 7.02 17.28 0.35
C VAL A 33 8.10 18.13 1.00
N ASP A 34 8.32 19.36 0.56
CA ASP A 34 9.27 20.31 1.18
C ASP A 34 8.85 20.72 2.60
N GLY A 35 7.57 20.81 2.90
CA GLY A 35 7.03 21.07 4.23
C GLY A 35 7.26 19.90 5.19
N ILE A 36 7.06 18.68 4.73
CA ILE A 36 7.30 17.45 5.51
C ILE A 36 8.80 17.24 5.77
N LEU A 37 9.66 17.57 4.80
CA LEU A 37 11.12 17.46 4.92
C LEU A 37 11.75 18.52 5.82
N ASN A 38 11.12 19.70 5.99
CA ASN A 38 11.66 20.82 6.76
C ASN A 38 11.12 20.93 8.19
N GLU A 39 10.05 20.23 8.56
CA GLU A 39 9.66 20.14 9.96
C GLU A 39 10.62 19.18 10.67
N ASN A 40 11.55 19.76 11.44
CA ASN A 40 12.32 19.06 12.47
C ASN A 40 11.34 18.40 13.46
N ILE A 41 10.88 17.20 13.15
CA ILE A 41 10.05 16.40 14.03
C ILE A 41 10.96 15.93 15.15
N SER A 42 10.90 16.65 16.27
CA SER A 42 11.50 16.23 17.54
C SER A 42 11.05 14.79 17.84
N SER A 43 12.02 13.94 18.08
CA SER A 43 11.96 12.49 18.25
C SER A 43 11.27 12.03 19.55
N SER A 44 10.21 12.68 19.98
CA SER A 44 9.48 12.31 21.17
C SER A 44 8.00 12.15 20.88
N GLY A 45 7.55 10.91 20.71
CA GLY A 45 6.11 10.61 20.78
C GLY A 45 5.48 9.75 19.69
N THR A 46 6.22 8.81 19.09
CA THR A 46 5.66 7.93 18.04
C THR A 46 4.82 6.74 18.56
N ASN A 47 4.65 6.59 19.88
CA ASN A 47 4.03 5.40 20.44
C ASN A 47 2.49 5.37 20.41
N ASN A 48 1.84 6.48 20.06
CA ASN A 48 0.38 6.55 19.98
C ASN A 48 -0.06 7.38 18.78
N ILE A 49 -0.72 6.75 17.83
CA ILE A 49 -1.39 7.45 16.72
C ILE A 49 -2.87 7.47 17.00
N MET A 50 -3.46 8.66 17.16
CA MET A 50 -4.91 8.87 17.34
C MET A 50 -5.53 7.98 18.43
N GLY A 51 -4.80 7.73 19.53
CA GLY A 51 -5.28 6.87 20.62
C GLY A 51 -5.05 5.38 20.43
N ILE A 52 -4.51 4.95 19.30
CA ILE A 52 -4.13 3.55 19.06
C ILE A 52 -2.74 3.33 19.64
N LYS A 53 -2.66 2.49 20.65
CA LYS A 53 -1.43 2.18 21.37
C LYS A 53 -0.63 1.12 20.60
N SER A 54 0.60 1.43 20.21
CA SER A 54 1.52 0.42 19.67
C SER A 54 1.90 -0.61 20.76
N ILE A 55 2.20 -1.83 20.32
CA ILE A 55 2.79 -2.87 21.17
C ILE A 55 4.27 -3.01 20.87
N ASP A 56 5.03 -3.43 21.87
CA ASP A 56 6.45 -3.72 21.68
C ASP A 56 6.64 -4.95 20.81
N VAL A 57 7.56 -4.86 19.86
CA VAL A 57 7.95 -5.98 19.00
C VAL A 57 9.08 -6.74 19.68
N ILE A 58 8.76 -7.94 20.15
CA ILE A 58 9.70 -8.79 20.86
C ILE A 58 10.36 -9.75 19.86
N PRO A 59 11.70 -9.86 19.81
CA PRO A 59 12.39 -10.83 18.96
C PRO A 59 11.97 -12.28 19.24
N ASN A 60 11.85 -13.08 18.18
CA ASN A 60 11.44 -14.49 18.22
C ASN A 60 10.12 -14.73 18.99
N ALA A 61 9.17 -13.81 18.85
CA ALA A 61 7.89 -13.86 19.54
C ALA A 61 6.73 -13.72 18.55
N THR A 62 5.58 -14.21 18.97
CA THR A 62 4.31 -14.07 18.24
C THR A 62 3.26 -13.49 19.18
N SER A 63 2.62 -12.42 18.71
CA SER A 63 1.53 -11.76 19.40
C SER A 63 0.24 -11.96 18.60
N ILE A 64 -0.85 -12.23 19.31
CA ILE A 64 -2.19 -12.35 18.71
C ILE A 64 -3.04 -11.19 19.19
N LEU A 65 -3.53 -10.40 18.26
CA LEU A 65 -4.36 -9.23 18.52
C LEU A 65 -5.76 -9.48 17.96
N TYR A 66 -6.76 -9.01 18.65
CA TYR A 66 -8.15 -9.36 18.36
C TYR A 66 -8.92 -8.15 17.81
N LYS A 67 -9.90 -8.44 16.95
CA LYS A 67 -10.84 -7.47 16.38
C LYS A 67 -10.16 -6.43 15.47
N SER A 68 -10.95 -5.50 14.97
CA SER A 68 -10.49 -4.39 14.11
C SER A 68 -9.44 -3.52 14.84
N GLU A 69 -9.61 -3.27 16.12
CA GLU A 69 -8.64 -2.50 16.91
C GLU A 69 -7.28 -3.18 17.00
N GLY A 70 -7.25 -4.51 17.19
CA GLY A 70 -6.01 -5.29 17.18
C GLY A 70 -5.32 -5.27 15.81
N LYS A 71 -6.10 -5.26 14.72
CA LYS A 71 -5.58 -5.13 13.36
C LYS A 71 -4.87 -3.78 13.16
N LYS A 72 -5.51 -2.67 13.55
CA LYS A 72 -4.94 -1.32 13.53
C LYS A 72 -3.67 -1.23 14.36
N GLN A 73 -3.72 -1.76 15.57
CA GLN A 73 -2.58 -1.82 16.49
C GLN A 73 -1.39 -2.58 15.89
N ALA A 74 -1.63 -3.73 15.26
CA ALA A 74 -0.58 -4.52 14.61
C ALA A 74 0.11 -3.75 13.47
N VAL A 75 -0.68 -3.09 12.60
CA VAL A 75 -0.14 -2.29 11.48
C VAL A 75 0.72 -1.14 11.99
N ILE A 76 0.25 -0.38 12.97
CA ILE A 76 0.99 0.75 13.55
C ILE A 76 2.26 0.26 14.24
N SER A 77 2.18 -0.83 15.01
CA SER A 77 3.34 -1.42 15.69
C SER A 77 4.39 -1.91 14.69
N PHE A 78 3.95 -2.52 13.58
CA PHE A 78 4.82 -2.93 12.49
C PHE A 78 5.58 -1.73 11.92
N ILE A 79 4.88 -0.64 11.55
CA ILE A 79 5.52 0.54 10.96
C ILE A 79 6.49 1.18 11.96
N ASN A 80 6.07 1.37 13.21
CA ASN A 80 6.92 1.91 14.25
C ASN A 80 8.18 1.05 14.47
N HIS A 81 8.05 -0.27 14.42
CA HIS A 81 9.20 -1.16 14.52
C HIS A 81 10.17 -0.96 13.35
N LEU A 82 9.69 -0.87 12.11
CA LEU A 82 10.54 -0.61 10.96
C LEU A 82 11.32 0.69 11.08
N LEU A 83 10.72 1.73 11.64
CA LEU A 83 11.39 3.02 11.87
C LEU A 83 12.53 2.95 12.91
N THR A 84 12.65 1.85 13.66
CA THR A 84 13.76 1.60 14.60
C THR A 84 14.90 0.80 14.01
N LEU A 85 14.72 0.18 12.85
CA LEU A 85 15.73 -0.64 12.20
C LEU A 85 16.72 0.23 11.40
N GLU A 86 17.95 -0.22 11.30
CA GLU A 86 19.00 0.47 10.54
C GLU A 86 19.11 0.00 9.09
N ASP A 87 18.68 -1.22 8.81
CA ASP A 87 18.66 -1.78 7.46
C ASP A 87 17.32 -1.52 6.77
N HIS A 88 17.36 -1.13 5.51
CA HIS A 88 16.20 -0.74 4.74
C HIS A 88 16.11 -1.59 3.46
N GLY A 89 15.03 -2.33 3.33
CA GLY A 89 14.78 -3.24 2.22
C GLY A 89 13.38 -3.09 1.66
N THR A 90 12.83 -4.20 1.17
CA THR A 90 11.49 -4.22 0.58
C THR A 90 10.46 -4.71 1.59
N VAL A 91 9.46 -3.88 1.85
CA VAL A 91 8.25 -4.23 2.59
C VAL A 91 7.24 -4.80 1.61
N TYR A 92 6.74 -5.99 1.87
CA TYR A 92 5.71 -6.66 1.08
C TYR A 92 4.35 -6.43 1.72
N VAL A 93 3.39 -5.92 0.95
CA VAL A 93 2.06 -5.55 1.43
C VAL A 93 1.00 -6.22 0.56
N TRP A 94 0.20 -7.09 1.13
CA TRP A 94 -0.97 -7.68 0.48
C TRP A 94 -2.21 -7.39 1.32
N ILE A 95 -3.02 -6.49 0.82
CA ILE A 95 -4.29 -6.12 1.43
C ILE A 95 -5.38 -6.45 0.43
N ASP A 96 -6.28 -7.33 0.83
CA ASP A 96 -7.41 -7.82 0.06
C ASP A 96 -8.74 -7.33 0.63
N ASP A 97 -8.66 -6.37 1.51
CA ASP A 97 -9.76 -5.70 2.15
C ASP A 97 -9.82 -4.24 1.72
N ASP A 98 -10.98 -3.63 1.83
CA ASP A 98 -11.08 -2.19 1.67
C ASP A 98 -10.30 -1.50 2.79
N VAL A 99 -9.25 -0.79 2.41
CA VAL A 99 -8.38 -0.07 3.37
C VAL A 99 -9.20 0.94 4.19
N TYR A 100 -10.22 1.55 3.59
CA TYR A 100 -11.13 2.46 4.28
C TYR A 100 -11.98 1.74 5.32
N SER A 101 -12.38 0.48 5.09
CA SER A 101 -13.11 -0.32 6.07
C SER A 101 -12.24 -0.73 7.27
N ILE A 102 -10.93 -0.91 7.04
CA ILE A 102 -9.99 -1.27 8.12
C ILE A 102 -9.77 -0.08 9.06
N PHE A 103 -9.68 1.12 8.51
CA PHE A 103 -9.28 2.32 9.26
C PHE A 103 -10.41 3.32 9.50
N ASP A 104 -11.68 2.98 9.35
CA ASP A 104 -12.94 3.70 9.67
C ASP A 104 -12.89 5.24 9.79
N ASN A 105 -11.69 5.83 9.80
CA ASN A 105 -11.42 7.24 10.06
C ASN A 105 -10.33 7.77 9.11
N LYS A 106 -10.66 8.82 8.37
CA LYS A 106 -9.71 9.51 7.47
C LYS A 106 -8.46 10.02 8.18
N GLU A 107 -8.57 10.42 9.46
CA GLU A 107 -7.42 10.91 10.21
C GLU A 107 -6.40 9.79 10.49
N ILE A 108 -6.87 8.58 10.82
CA ILE A 108 -6.01 7.41 10.98
C ILE A 108 -5.36 7.05 9.65
N LEU A 109 -6.12 7.08 8.57
CA LEU A 109 -5.63 6.78 7.23
C LEU A 109 -4.55 7.80 6.80
N ASN A 110 -4.75 9.09 7.05
CA ASN A 110 -3.75 10.13 6.80
C ASN A 110 -2.47 9.89 7.64
N SER A 111 -2.61 9.54 8.91
CA SER A 111 -1.45 9.23 9.77
C SER A 111 -0.67 8.01 9.26
N ILE A 112 -1.36 7.01 8.71
CA ILE A 112 -0.71 5.85 8.09
C ILE A 112 0.00 6.25 6.80
N GLN A 113 -0.60 7.10 5.99
CA GLN A 113 0.05 7.65 4.79
C GLN A 113 1.33 8.41 5.14
N GLU A 114 1.28 9.28 6.15
CA GLU A 114 2.47 9.99 6.64
C GLU A 114 3.56 9.03 7.10
N LEU A 115 3.21 8.00 7.87
CA LEU A 115 4.16 6.98 8.31
C LEU A 115 4.75 6.19 7.13
N LEU A 116 3.94 5.89 6.12
CA LEU A 116 4.40 5.22 4.91
C LEU A 116 5.41 6.08 4.14
N LEU A 117 5.12 7.37 3.99
CA LEU A 117 6.04 8.33 3.36
C LEU A 117 7.35 8.41 4.15
N ARG A 118 7.29 8.44 5.49
CA ARG A 118 8.49 8.39 6.34
C ARG A 118 9.30 7.11 6.12
N LEU A 119 8.69 5.93 6.02
CA LEU A 119 9.40 4.68 5.68
C LEU A 119 10.11 4.80 4.33
N ILE A 120 9.45 5.40 3.33
CA ILE A 120 10.03 5.63 2.01
C ILE A 120 11.25 6.56 2.10
N ASP A 121 11.16 7.64 2.87
CA ASP A 121 12.27 8.59 3.11
C ASP A 121 13.43 7.94 3.84
N TYR A 122 13.16 7.02 4.77
CA TYR A 122 14.19 6.18 5.44
C TYR A 122 14.88 5.21 4.48
N GLY A 123 14.37 5.01 3.28
CA GLY A 123 14.99 4.18 2.25
C GLY A 123 14.27 2.87 1.93
N TYR A 124 13.15 2.59 2.57
CA TYR A 124 12.34 1.40 2.27
C TYR A 124 11.72 1.45 0.87
N THR A 125 11.58 0.29 0.27
CA THR A 125 10.78 0.08 -0.95
C THR A 125 9.54 -0.72 -0.61
N ILE A 126 8.40 -0.38 -1.18
CA ILE A 126 7.15 -1.06 -0.94
C ILE A 126 6.71 -1.83 -2.18
N CYS A 127 6.46 -3.11 -2.02
CA CYS A 127 5.88 -3.96 -3.06
C CYS A 127 4.48 -4.38 -2.59
N GLN A 128 3.45 -3.80 -3.19
CA GLN A 128 2.08 -4.04 -2.76
C GLN A 128 1.25 -4.81 -3.80
N ILE A 129 0.37 -5.67 -3.30
CA ILE A 129 -0.71 -6.29 -4.06
C ILE A 129 -2.02 -5.74 -3.52
N SER A 130 -2.75 -5.02 -4.38
CA SER A 130 -4.04 -4.42 -4.06
C SER A 130 -5.18 -5.23 -4.66
N PRO A 131 -6.41 -5.15 -4.12
CA PRO A 131 -7.58 -5.74 -4.74
C PRO A 131 -7.80 -5.15 -6.14
N SER A 132 -8.39 -5.92 -7.03
CA SER A 132 -8.84 -5.39 -8.32
C SER A 132 -9.92 -4.35 -8.07
N PRO A 133 -9.83 -3.15 -8.66
CA PRO A 133 -10.81 -2.10 -8.45
C PRO A 133 -12.20 -2.56 -8.93
N VAL A 134 -13.21 -2.29 -8.12
CA VAL A 134 -14.60 -2.67 -8.43
C VAL A 134 -15.21 -1.74 -9.48
N ASN A 135 -14.84 -0.48 -9.43
CA ASN A 135 -15.28 0.53 -10.39
C ASN A 135 -14.22 1.62 -10.61
N THR A 136 -14.36 2.36 -11.70
CA THR A 136 -13.39 3.38 -12.11
C THR A 136 -13.28 4.53 -11.11
N THR A 137 -14.38 4.95 -10.51
CA THR A 137 -14.41 6.09 -9.56
C THR A 137 -13.62 5.75 -8.31
N GLN A 138 -13.89 4.59 -7.70
CA GLN A 138 -13.15 4.11 -6.52
C GLN A 138 -11.66 3.94 -6.83
N PHE A 139 -11.33 3.41 -8.02
CA PHE A 139 -9.94 3.28 -8.44
C PHE A 139 -9.21 4.63 -8.45
N PHE A 140 -9.85 5.68 -9.02
CA PHE A 140 -9.22 6.99 -9.07
C PHE A 140 -9.10 7.63 -7.70
N GLU A 141 -10.11 7.52 -6.83
CA GLU A 141 -10.06 8.04 -5.47
C GLU A 141 -8.90 7.41 -4.67
N GLU A 142 -8.78 6.09 -4.71
CA GLU A 142 -7.68 5.37 -4.07
C GLU A 142 -6.33 5.72 -4.70
N PHE A 143 -6.27 5.77 -6.04
CA PHE A 143 -5.04 6.11 -6.75
C PHE A 143 -4.55 7.51 -6.39
N PHE A 144 -5.42 8.52 -6.42
CA PHE A 144 -5.05 9.90 -6.09
C PHE A 144 -4.60 10.05 -4.64
N TYR A 145 -5.23 9.33 -3.73
CA TYR A 145 -4.82 9.32 -2.34
C TYR A 145 -3.37 8.83 -2.17
N TRP A 146 -2.95 7.84 -2.97
CA TRP A 146 -1.61 7.25 -2.88
C TRP A 146 -0.58 7.86 -3.85
N VAL A 147 -0.95 8.82 -4.70
CA VAL A 147 -0.03 9.50 -5.63
C VAL A 147 1.24 10.00 -4.97
N PRO A 148 1.23 10.66 -3.79
CA PRO A 148 2.46 11.11 -3.12
C PRO A 148 3.47 9.98 -2.88
N ALA A 149 3.00 8.78 -2.57
CA ALA A 149 3.87 7.62 -2.40
C ALA A 149 4.35 7.06 -3.76
N TYR A 150 3.49 7.03 -4.78
CA TYR A 150 3.84 6.51 -6.10
C TYR A 150 4.88 7.35 -6.83
N ILE A 151 4.82 8.68 -6.75
CA ILE A 151 5.79 9.58 -7.41
C ILE A 151 7.21 9.44 -6.86
N THR A 152 7.40 8.85 -5.68
CA THR A 152 8.74 8.54 -5.14
C THR A 152 9.48 7.47 -5.95
N GLY A 153 8.78 6.71 -6.81
CA GLY A 153 9.31 5.56 -7.53
C GLY A 153 9.64 4.34 -6.65
N ARG A 154 9.45 4.44 -5.33
CA ARG A 154 9.75 3.37 -4.36
C ARG A 154 8.57 2.46 -4.04
N VAL A 155 7.39 2.73 -4.61
CA VAL A 155 6.20 1.89 -4.45
C VAL A 155 5.90 1.16 -5.75
N LYS A 156 5.96 -0.16 -5.72
CA LYS A 156 5.60 -1.05 -6.82
C LYS A 156 4.24 -1.67 -6.52
N SER A 157 3.22 -1.29 -7.30
CA SER A 157 1.84 -1.74 -7.10
C SER A 157 1.45 -2.78 -8.15
N TYR A 158 0.80 -3.84 -7.68
CA TYR A 158 0.32 -4.96 -8.48
C TYR A 158 -1.13 -5.27 -8.15
N TYR A 159 -1.83 -5.92 -9.07
CA TYR A 159 -3.19 -6.42 -8.88
C TYR A 159 -3.32 -7.83 -9.42
N TYR A 160 -4.22 -8.62 -8.83
CA TYR A 160 -4.55 -9.95 -9.33
C TYR A 160 -5.64 -9.83 -10.41
N PRO A 161 -5.42 -10.31 -11.66
CA PRO A 161 -6.28 -10.00 -12.80
C PRO A 161 -7.56 -10.85 -12.89
N ARG A 162 -7.90 -11.61 -11.85
CA ARG A 162 -9.13 -12.40 -11.80
C ARG A 162 -10.12 -11.79 -10.81
N MET A 163 -11.41 -11.87 -11.14
CA MET A 163 -12.46 -11.50 -10.20
C MET A 163 -12.37 -12.35 -8.95
N ARG A 164 -12.53 -11.72 -7.80
CA ARG A 164 -12.63 -12.37 -6.49
C ARG A 164 -14.08 -12.40 -6.06
N ASP A 165 -14.42 -13.41 -5.29
CA ASP A 165 -15.76 -13.56 -4.71
C ASP A 165 -15.97 -12.70 -3.46
N ASN A 166 -14.94 -11.95 -3.01
CA ASN A 166 -14.93 -11.17 -1.78
C ASN A 166 -15.35 -11.96 -0.53
N LEU A 167 -15.19 -13.28 -0.57
CA LEU A 167 -15.54 -14.15 0.55
C LEU A 167 -14.52 -14.05 1.67
N PHE A 168 -13.25 -13.83 1.33
CA PHE A 168 -12.15 -13.77 2.27
C PHE A 168 -11.58 -12.35 2.33
N SER A 169 -11.27 -11.91 3.55
CA SER A 169 -10.48 -10.72 3.85
C SER A 169 -9.09 -11.17 4.27
N LYS A 170 -8.07 -10.64 3.62
CA LYS A 170 -6.68 -10.95 3.88
C LYS A 170 -5.85 -9.68 4.06
N ILE A 171 -5.03 -9.69 5.09
CA ILE A 171 -3.95 -8.73 5.27
C ILE A 171 -2.67 -9.51 5.50
N SER A 172 -1.62 -9.15 4.79
CA SER A 172 -0.28 -9.68 5.02
C SER A 172 0.73 -8.58 4.74
N ILE A 173 1.43 -8.13 5.78
CA ILE A 173 2.47 -7.11 5.72
C ILE A 173 3.74 -7.73 6.26
N ILE A 174 4.81 -7.75 5.46
CA ILE A 174 6.00 -8.52 5.76
C ILE A 174 7.24 -7.68 5.50
N TYR A 175 8.15 -7.67 6.46
CA TYR A 175 9.51 -7.16 6.27
C TYR A 175 10.53 -8.25 6.62
N PRO A 176 11.01 -9.00 5.64
CA PRO A 176 11.95 -10.08 5.87
C PRO A 176 13.35 -9.56 6.25
N PRO A 177 14.07 -10.24 7.12
CA PRO A 177 13.66 -11.42 7.90
C PRO A 177 13.01 -11.06 9.24
N HIS A 178 12.68 -9.82 9.50
CA HIS A 178 12.44 -9.24 10.81
C HIS A 178 11.04 -9.47 11.37
N VAL A 179 9.99 -9.16 10.59
CA VAL A 179 8.62 -9.13 11.13
C VAL A 179 7.57 -9.39 10.05
N ALA A 180 6.50 -10.05 10.44
CA ALA A 180 5.28 -10.21 9.63
C ALA A 180 4.04 -9.94 10.46
N VAL A 181 3.06 -9.28 9.84
CA VAL A 181 1.70 -9.09 10.33
C VAL A 181 0.76 -9.73 9.33
N TYR A 182 -0.12 -10.61 9.77
CA TYR A 182 -1.10 -11.24 8.88
C TYR A 182 -2.42 -11.56 9.57
N SER A 183 -3.49 -11.51 8.80
CA SER A 183 -4.84 -11.87 9.21
C SER A 183 -5.57 -12.45 7.99
N ASP A 184 -6.21 -13.60 8.17
CA ASP A 184 -7.05 -14.23 7.18
C ASP A 184 -8.39 -14.56 7.84
N CYS A 185 -9.50 -14.07 7.30
CA CYS A 185 -10.84 -14.34 7.82
C CYS A 185 -11.89 -14.28 6.71
N LEU A 186 -13.10 -14.71 7.02
CA LEU A 186 -14.24 -14.43 6.15
C LEU A 186 -14.62 -12.95 6.26
N SER A 187 -14.89 -12.29 5.14
CA SER A 187 -15.23 -10.85 5.09
C SER A 187 -16.46 -10.51 5.96
N THR A 188 -17.41 -11.45 6.08
CA THR A 188 -18.62 -11.29 6.91
C THR A 188 -18.37 -11.29 8.42
N VAL A 189 -17.19 -11.73 8.87
CA VAL A 189 -16.81 -11.82 10.29
C VAL A 189 -15.51 -11.10 10.60
N SER A 190 -15.10 -10.16 9.74
CA SER A 190 -13.86 -9.40 9.88
C SER A 190 -13.71 -8.72 11.24
N ASP A 191 -14.80 -8.22 11.83
CA ASP A 191 -14.82 -7.59 13.15
C ASP A 191 -14.49 -8.54 14.31
N ASN A 192 -14.67 -9.85 14.11
CA ASN A 192 -14.35 -10.88 15.10
C ASN A 192 -13.09 -11.68 14.75
N SER A 193 -12.29 -11.18 13.81
CA SER A 193 -11.04 -11.81 13.39
C SER A 193 -9.92 -11.58 14.40
N PHE A 194 -8.84 -12.29 14.22
CA PHE A 194 -7.58 -12.01 14.90
C PHE A 194 -6.49 -11.68 13.88
N THR A 195 -5.50 -10.94 14.33
CA THR A 195 -4.30 -10.58 13.58
C THR A 195 -3.09 -11.12 14.31
N VAL A 196 -2.20 -11.75 13.60
CA VAL A 196 -0.95 -12.26 14.13
C VAL A 196 0.17 -11.30 13.74
N MET A 197 0.97 -10.90 14.72
CA MET A 197 2.23 -10.21 14.53
C MET A 197 3.36 -11.11 15.04
N THR A 198 4.34 -11.39 14.20
CA THR A 198 5.41 -12.32 14.55
C THR A 198 6.77 -11.86 14.05
N THR A 199 7.79 -12.11 14.85
CA THR A 199 9.21 -11.95 14.51
C THR A 199 9.93 -13.30 14.40
N GLU A 200 9.18 -14.40 14.38
CA GLU A 200 9.73 -15.74 14.20
C GLU A 200 10.25 -15.91 12.76
N PRO A 201 11.59 -16.09 12.56
CA PRO A 201 12.16 -16.04 11.20
C PRO A 201 11.59 -17.09 10.24
N ALA A 202 11.25 -18.27 10.75
CA ALA A 202 10.65 -19.33 9.94
C ALA A 202 9.27 -18.93 9.41
N VAL A 203 8.44 -18.29 10.26
CA VAL A 203 7.11 -17.82 9.86
C VAL A 203 7.22 -16.65 8.90
N VAL A 204 8.11 -15.68 9.16
CA VAL A 204 8.36 -14.54 8.26
C VAL A 204 8.78 -15.04 6.88
N SER A 205 9.71 -16.01 6.80
CA SER A 205 10.14 -16.60 5.52
C SER A 205 9.02 -17.34 4.79
N ILE A 206 8.16 -18.06 5.50
CA ILE A 206 6.99 -18.72 4.89
C ILE A 206 6.04 -17.67 4.30
N LYS A 207 5.75 -16.61 5.02
CA LYS A 207 4.86 -15.53 4.56
C LYS A 207 5.46 -14.75 3.39
N GLU A 208 6.76 -14.52 3.39
CA GLU A 208 7.48 -13.94 2.24
C GLU A 208 7.34 -14.82 0.99
N ASN A 209 7.55 -16.12 1.12
CA ASN A 209 7.42 -17.06 0.00
C ASN A 209 5.97 -17.15 -0.52
N GLU A 210 4.98 -17.12 0.38
CA GLU A 210 3.56 -17.05 0.02
C GLU A 210 3.28 -15.79 -0.82
N PHE A 211 3.76 -14.62 -0.36
CA PHE A 211 3.61 -13.37 -1.07
C PHE A 211 4.25 -13.41 -2.47
N LYS A 212 5.52 -13.81 -2.56
CA LYS A 212 6.26 -13.89 -3.83
C LYS A 212 5.61 -14.86 -4.82
N THR A 213 5.10 -15.97 -4.33
CA THR A 213 4.36 -16.93 -5.15
C THR A 213 3.08 -16.30 -5.69
N PHE A 214 2.30 -15.61 -4.86
CA PHE A 214 1.10 -14.94 -5.31
C PHE A 214 1.39 -13.78 -6.26
N LEU A 215 2.44 -13.01 -6.00
CA LEU A 215 2.90 -11.92 -6.86
C LEU A 215 3.17 -12.40 -8.30
N SER A 216 3.65 -13.64 -8.48
CA SER A 216 3.90 -14.20 -9.82
C SER A 216 2.63 -14.36 -10.67
N TYR A 217 1.46 -14.34 -10.07
CA TYR A 217 0.15 -14.36 -10.76
C TYR A 217 -0.44 -12.97 -10.95
N CYS A 218 0.18 -11.94 -10.37
CA CYS A 218 -0.30 -10.57 -10.42
C CYS A 218 0.26 -9.81 -11.63
N ARG A 219 -0.37 -8.70 -11.95
CA ARG A 219 0.08 -7.75 -12.98
C ARG A 219 0.40 -6.40 -12.35
N PRO A 220 1.38 -5.66 -12.87
CA PRO A 220 1.64 -4.31 -12.39
C PRO A 220 0.43 -3.42 -12.65
N THR A 221 0.07 -2.59 -11.67
CA THR A 221 -1.00 -1.60 -11.78
C THR A 221 -0.57 -0.41 -12.64
N MET A 222 0.72 -0.10 -12.59
CA MET A 222 1.32 1.00 -13.37
C MET A 222 2.72 0.61 -13.83
N ASN A 223 3.17 1.20 -14.91
CA ASN A 223 4.55 1.10 -15.34
C ASN A 223 5.33 2.29 -14.76
N ILE A 224 6.46 2.02 -14.15
CA ILE A 224 7.40 3.04 -13.70
C ILE A 224 8.46 3.15 -14.81
N TYR A 225 8.61 4.34 -15.35
CA TYR A 225 9.62 4.67 -16.37
C TYR A 225 10.74 5.42 -15.67
N GLU A 226 11.95 4.87 -15.72
CA GLU A 226 13.13 5.42 -15.02
C GLU A 226 13.94 6.35 -15.93
N SER A 227 13.70 6.29 -17.25
CA SER A 227 14.43 7.11 -18.23
C SER A 227 13.50 7.77 -19.26
N ALA A 228 13.99 8.83 -19.91
CA ALA A 228 13.29 9.46 -21.02
C ALA A 228 13.16 8.54 -22.24
N GLU A 229 14.12 7.61 -22.43
CA GLU A 229 14.09 6.58 -23.45
C GLU A 229 12.93 5.62 -23.23
N ASP A 230 12.70 5.14 -21.98
CA ASP A 230 11.60 4.24 -21.65
C ASP A 230 10.25 4.89 -21.93
N VAL A 231 10.10 6.17 -21.56
CA VAL A 231 8.89 6.97 -21.86
C VAL A 231 8.67 7.06 -23.36
N SER A 232 9.72 7.39 -24.14
CA SER A 232 9.66 7.49 -25.59
C SER A 232 9.27 6.15 -26.24
N GLU A 233 9.83 5.06 -25.77
CA GLU A 233 9.51 3.71 -26.28
C GLU A 233 8.06 3.31 -25.97
N CYS A 234 7.55 3.71 -24.81
CA CYS A 234 6.14 3.51 -24.45
C CYS A 234 5.22 4.28 -25.40
N PHE A 235 5.51 5.56 -25.65
CA PHE A 235 4.74 6.37 -26.61
C PHE A 235 4.78 5.77 -28.02
N HIS A 236 5.94 5.32 -28.49
CA HIS A 236 6.06 4.65 -29.79
C HIS A 236 5.22 3.36 -29.85
N ARG A 237 5.19 2.56 -28.78
CA ARG A 237 4.31 1.38 -28.71
C ARG A 237 2.84 1.75 -28.80
N ILE A 238 2.40 2.75 -28.04
CA ILE A 238 0.99 3.20 -28.04
C ILE A 238 0.58 3.70 -29.44
N LEU A 239 1.45 4.48 -30.10
CA LEU A 239 1.17 5.03 -31.43
C LEU A 239 1.15 3.97 -32.54
N ASN A 240 1.91 2.88 -32.38
CA ASN A 240 2.01 1.81 -33.38
C ASN A 240 1.00 0.66 -33.17
N THR A 241 0.14 0.74 -32.16
CA THR A 241 -0.90 -0.27 -31.87
C THR A 241 -2.24 0.06 -32.54
N HIS A 242 -2.26 0.99 -33.52
CA HIS A 242 -3.45 1.37 -34.30
C HIS A 242 -3.33 1.00 -35.77
#